data_cfccec1af9d955cd9b0afc664fdc0f1a
#
_entry.id   cfccec1af9d955cd9b0afc664fdc0f1a
#
_cell.length_a   1.000
_cell.length_b   1.000
_cell.length_c   1.000
_cell.angle_alpha   90.00
_cell.angle_beta   90.00
_cell.angle_gamma   90.00
#
_symmetry.space_group_name_H-M   'P 1'
#
loop_
_entity.id
_entity.type
_entity.pdbx_description
1 polymer ?
#
loop_
_entity_poly.entity_id
_entity_poly.type
_entity_poly.pdbx_seq_one_letter_code
_entity_poly.pdbx_strand_id
1 'polypeptide(L)'
;QRLTLTQPAAAALYAGIIGDTGRFLYDLTTAQTHRAAADLLATGIDAPAIGRQEDQFPENVGRLIGWALENVHITTNGAGSLIITQSVLQQFGLQYGEEQRAVGNIGKLASIDRWVVFTERQDGKYRVELRGKTKEINTLAVRHGGGGHPLASGAVADDEAEVQAIEKELASD
;
A
#
# COMPACT_ATOMS: atom_id res chain seq x y z
N GLN A 1 12.97 27.89 -24.64
CA GLN A 1 14.07 26.94 -24.41
C GLN A 1 13.49 25.52 -24.39
N ARG A 2 13.96 24.62 -25.27
CA ARG A 2 13.68 23.19 -25.14
C ARG A 2 14.56 22.67 -24.00
N LEU A 3 13.93 22.22 -22.93
CA LEU A 3 14.65 21.51 -21.85
C LEU A 3 15.11 20.15 -22.40
N THR A 4 16.40 19.89 -22.32
CA THR A 4 16.95 18.56 -22.65
C THR A 4 16.83 17.68 -21.42
N LEU A 5 16.09 16.59 -21.55
CA LEU A 5 15.95 15.61 -20.49
C LEU A 5 17.27 14.83 -20.32
N THR A 6 17.88 14.93 -19.15
CA THR A 6 19.10 14.16 -18.82
C THR A 6 18.72 12.73 -18.38
N GLN A 7 19.65 11.77 -18.55
CA GLN A 7 19.41 10.38 -18.08
C GLN A 7 19.03 10.28 -16.58
N PRO A 8 19.70 10.99 -15.64
CA PRO A 8 19.27 10.95 -14.23
C PRO A 8 17.84 11.48 -14.02
N ALA A 9 17.46 12.55 -14.73
CA ALA A 9 16.10 13.06 -14.66
C ALA A 9 15.07 12.08 -15.26
N ALA A 10 15.41 11.45 -16.38
CA ALA A 10 14.57 10.41 -16.99
C ALA A 10 14.40 9.19 -16.05
N ALA A 11 15.48 8.76 -15.39
CA ALA A 11 15.44 7.66 -14.42
C ALA A 11 14.53 7.99 -13.22
N ALA A 12 14.64 9.19 -12.65
CA ALA A 12 13.80 9.64 -11.54
C ALA A 12 12.32 9.73 -11.94
N LEU A 13 12.02 10.26 -13.14
CA LEU A 13 10.65 10.32 -13.66
C LEU A 13 10.09 8.92 -13.91
N TYR A 14 10.90 8.00 -14.45
CA TYR A 14 10.48 6.62 -14.66
C TYR A 14 10.20 5.90 -13.33
N ALA A 15 11.07 6.06 -12.33
CA ALA A 15 10.85 5.54 -10.98
C ALA A 15 9.54 6.08 -10.37
N GLY A 16 9.28 7.39 -10.54
CA GLY A 16 8.01 8.00 -10.12
C GLY A 16 6.80 7.38 -10.80
N ILE A 17 6.85 7.17 -12.13
CA ILE A 17 5.75 6.54 -12.88
C ILE A 17 5.49 5.12 -12.35
N ILE A 18 6.52 4.27 -12.24
CA ILE A 18 6.31 2.88 -11.79
C ILE A 18 5.87 2.80 -10.33
N GLY A 19 6.32 3.72 -9.47
CA GLY A 19 5.88 3.80 -8.07
C GLY A 19 4.42 4.21 -7.94
N ASP A 20 4.03 5.31 -8.61
CA ASP A 20 2.66 5.87 -8.53
C ASP A 20 1.61 4.98 -9.21
N THR A 21 1.97 4.28 -10.27
CA THR A 21 1.08 3.37 -10.99
C THR A 21 1.10 1.93 -10.46
N GLY A 22 1.84 1.65 -9.40
CA GLY A 22 2.04 0.28 -8.92
C GLY A 22 2.56 -0.63 -10.03
N ARG A 23 3.53 -0.15 -10.82
CA ARG A 23 4.08 -0.85 -12.00
C ARG A 23 3.04 -1.12 -13.07
N PHE A 24 2.28 -0.09 -13.38
CA PHE A 24 1.22 -0.11 -14.38
C PHE A 24 0.04 -1.02 -14.03
N LEU A 25 -0.14 -1.36 -12.75
CA LEU A 25 -1.24 -2.22 -12.28
C LEU A 25 -2.44 -1.43 -11.75
N TYR A 26 -2.29 -0.13 -11.45
CA TYR A 26 -3.37 0.69 -10.92
C TYR A 26 -4.19 1.37 -12.03
N ASP A 27 -5.44 1.70 -11.73
CA ASP A 27 -6.42 2.26 -12.66
C ASP A 27 -6.00 3.60 -13.29
N LEU A 28 -5.10 4.33 -12.65
CA LEU A 28 -4.50 5.55 -13.20
C LEU A 28 -3.58 5.30 -14.39
N THR A 29 -3.27 4.05 -14.71
CA THR A 29 -2.44 3.66 -15.84
C THR A 29 -3.21 3.82 -17.15
N THR A 30 -2.74 4.71 -18.02
CA THR A 30 -3.34 5.01 -19.31
C THR A 30 -2.38 4.72 -20.46
N ALA A 31 -2.88 4.75 -21.70
CA ALA A 31 -2.02 4.70 -22.87
C ALA A 31 -0.99 5.86 -22.90
N GLN A 32 -1.33 7.03 -22.33
CA GLN A 32 -0.41 8.15 -22.20
C GLN A 32 0.71 7.85 -21.20
N THR A 33 0.39 7.21 -20.08
CA THR A 33 1.37 6.75 -19.08
C THR A 33 2.42 5.82 -19.74
N HIS A 34 1.97 4.85 -20.54
CA HIS A 34 2.88 3.94 -21.24
C HIS A 34 3.73 4.66 -22.32
N ARG A 35 3.16 5.64 -23.04
CA ARG A 35 3.95 6.45 -23.99
C ARG A 35 5.01 7.27 -23.26
N ALA A 36 4.66 7.93 -22.16
CA ALA A 36 5.65 8.67 -21.36
C ALA A 36 6.77 7.75 -20.87
N ALA A 37 6.43 6.54 -20.37
CA ALA A 37 7.43 5.55 -19.98
C ALA A 37 8.32 5.13 -21.15
N ALA A 38 7.76 4.92 -22.35
CA ALA A 38 8.51 4.57 -23.55
C ALA A 38 9.50 5.69 -23.97
N ASP A 39 9.07 6.96 -23.89
CA ASP A 39 9.94 8.11 -24.19
C ASP A 39 11.11 8.21 -23.19
N LEU A 40 10.86 7.89 -21.91
CA LEU A 40 11.91 7.83 -20.88
C LEU A 40 12.89 6.68 -21.15
N LEU A 41 12.39 5.50 -21.53
CA LEU A 41 13.23 4.36 -21.93
C LEU A 41 14.13 4.68 -23.14
N ALA A 42 13.62 5.46 -24.12
CA ALA A 42 14.38 5.89 -25.29
C ALA A 42 15.60 6.76 -24.95
N THR A 43 15.68 7.33 -23.74
CA THR A 43 16.87 8.06 -23.27
C THR A 43 18.04 7.15 -22.87
N GLY A 44 17.82 5.82 -22.84
CA GLY A 44 18.84 4.81 -22.48
C GLY A 44 19.00 4.58 -20.99
N ILE A 45 17.95 4.85 -20.16
CA ILE A 45 17.96 4.49 -18.73
C ILE A 45 17.92 2.96 -18.56
N ASP A 46 18.52 2.46 -17.47
CA ASP A 46 18.42 1.04 -17.08
C ASP A 46 17.12 0.81 -16.28
N ALA A 47 15.99 0.71 -17.00
CA ALA A 47 14.69 0.48 -16.38
C ALA A 47 14.61 -0.85 -15.60
N PRO A 48 15.24 -1.97 -16.04
CA PRO A 48 15.32 -3.17 -15.23
C PRO A 48 16.02 -2.97 -13.89
N ALA A 49 17.12 -2.18 -13.84
CA ALA A 49 17.81 -1.87 -12.57
C ALA A 49 16.92 -1.03 -11.65
N ILE A 50 16.24 -0.01 -12.20
CA ILE A 50 15.29 0.83 -11.44
C ILE A 50 14.18 -0.05 -10.86
N GLY A 51 13.57 -0.91 -11.69
CA GLY A 51 12.50 -1.80 -11.25
C GLY A 51 12.94 -2.78 -10.15
N ARG A 52 14.15 -3.34 -10.24
CA ARG A 52 14.71 -4.20 -9.18
C ARG A 52 14.94 -3.45 -7.88
N GLN A 53 15.42 -2.21 -7.95
CA GLN A 53 15.65 -1.37 -6.78
C GLN A 53 14.33 -1.03 -6.06
N GLU A 54 13.28 -0.70 -6.80
CA GLU A 54 11.94 -0.44 -6.26
C GLU A 54 11.31 -1.69 -5.60
N ASP A 55 11.69 -2.89 -6.05
CA ASP A 55 11.14 -4.16 -5.55
C ASP A 55 11.85 -4.67 -4.29
N GLN A 56 13.06 -4.20 -4.05
CA GLN A 56 13.84 -4.68 -2.92
C GLN A 56 13.30 -4.14 -1.59
N PHE A 57 13.33 -4.98 -0.59
CA PHE A 57 13.04 -4.63 0.79
C PHE A 57 13.98 -5.40 1.74
N PRO A 58 14.24 -4.87 2.96
CA PRO A 58 15.05 -5.56 3.97
C PRO A 58 14.46 -6.90 4.36
N GLU A 59 15.32 -7.84 4.80
CA GLU A 59 14.90 -9.19 5.20
C GLU A 59 13.82 -9.19 6.29
N ASN A 60 13.93 -8.30 7.29
CA ASN A 60 12.96 -8.17 8.37
C ASN A 60 11.58 -7.73 7.88
N VAL A 61 11.52 -6.83 6.88
CA VAL A 61 10.27 -6.47 6.18
C VAL A 61 9.69 -7.68 5.45
N GLY A 62 10.53 -8.48 4.77
CA GLY A 62 10.10 -9.72 4.12
C GLY A 62 9.51 -10.73 5.09
N ARG A 63 10.08 -10.86 6.28
CA ARG A 63 9.55 -11.71 7.36
C ARG A 63 8.21 -11.19 7.88
N LEU A 64 8.05 -9.87 8.05
CA LEU A 64 6.77 -9.28 8.42
C LEU A 64 5.70 -9.52 7.33
N ILE A 65 6.06 -9.42 6.04
CA ILE A 65 5.14 -9.74 4.93
C ILE A 65 4.64 -11.19 5.05
N GLY A 66 5.54 -12.15 5.28
CA GLY A 66 5.17 -13.55 5.49
C GLY A 66 4.22 -13.72 6.66
N TRP A 67 4.54 -13.11 7.80
CA TRP A 67 3.69 -13.11 8.98
C TRP A 67 2.31 -12.45 8.72
N ALA A 68 2.28 -11.33 8.00
CA ALA A 68 1.03 -10.64 7.67
C ALA A 68 0.10 -11.49 6.80
N LEU A 69 0.67 -12.21 5.82
CA LEU A 69 -0.10 -13.12 4.96
C LEU A 69 -0.64 -14.34 5.73
N GLU A 70 0.07 -14.81 6.75
CA GLU A 70 -0.36 -15.92 7.60
C GLU A 70 -1.42 -15.50 8.62
N ASN A 71 -1.35 -14.25 9.12
CA ASN A 71 -2.17 -13.78 10.23
C ASN A 71 -3.34 -12.87 9.82
N VAL A 72 -3.45 -12.51 8.54
CA VAL A 72 -4.60 -11.72 8.06
C VAL A 72 -5.88 -12.53 8.23
N HIS A 73 -6.86 -11.96 8.94
CA HIS A 73 -8.20 -12.53 9.02
C HIS A 73 -8.96 -12.24 7.72
N ILE A 74 -9.55 -13.26 7.10
CA ILE A 74 -10.27 -13.12 5.84
C ILE A 74 -11.70 -13.63 6.02
N THR A 75 -12.65 -12.77 5.75
CA THR A 75 -14.09 -13.12 5.79
C THR A 75 -14.52 -13.85 4.53
N THR A 76 -15.66 -14.52 4.59
CA THR A 76 -16.23 -15.27 3.44
C THR A 76 -16.59 -14.38 2.25
N ASN A 77 -16.80 -13.07 2.47
CA ASN A 77 -17.11 -12.09 1.42
C ASN A 77 -15.87 -11.28 0.96
N GLY A 78 -14.63 -11.73 1.30
CA GLY A 78 -13.39 -11.18 0.80
C GLY A 78 -12.87 -9.93 1.50
N ALA A 79 -13.39 -9.59 2.68
CA ALA A 79 -12.80 -8.54 3.50
C ALA A 79 -11.62 -9.11 4.31
N GLY A 80 -10.48 -8.43 4.28
CA GLY A 80 -9.29 -8.77 5.06
C GLY A 80 -9.06 -7.78 6.19
N SER A 81 -8.64 -8.24 7.38
CA SER A 81 -8.19 -7.36 8.47
C SER A 81 -6.93 -7.89 9.14
N LEU A 82 -6.06 -6.98 9.55
CA LEU A 82 -4.82 -7.28 10.25
C LEU A 82 -4.49 -6.19 11.26
N ILE A 83 -4.08 -6.60 12.47
CA ILE A 83 -3.55 -5.68 13.48
C ILE A 83 -2.05 -5.93 13.64
N ILE A 84 -1.25 -4.89 13.45
CA ILE A 84 0.19 -4.89 13.69
C ILE A 84 0.44 -4.09 14.97
N THR A 85 0.72 -4.80 16.06
CA THR A 85 1.01 -4.17 17.36
C THR A 85 2.47 -3.73 17.44
N GLN A 86 2.78 -2.89 18.45
CA GLN A 86 4.18 -2.51 18.75
C GLN A 86 5.04 -3.74 19.05
N SER A 87 4.47 -4.77 19.71
CA SER A 87 5.17 -6.03 19.98
C SER A 87 5.51 -6.79 18.70
N VAL A 88 4.63 -6.79 17.70
CA VAL A 88 4.89 -7.39 16.39
C VAL A 88 6.02 -6.64 15.67
N LEU A 89 5.99 -5.30 15.66
CA LEU A 89 7.07 -4.51 15.08
C LEU A 89 8.42 -4.84 15.75
N GLN A 90 8.46 -4.89 17.07
CA GLN A 90 9.66 -5.24 17.84
C GLN A 90 10.16 -6.66 17.53
N GLN A 91 9.26 -7.64 17.38
CA GLN A 91 9.61 -9.02 17.02
C GLN A 91 10.38 -9.10 15.70
N PHE A 92 10.06 -8.24 14.73
CA PHE A 92 10.73 -8.17 13.43
C PHE A 92 11.85 -7.12 13.38
N GLY A 93 12.13 -6.42 14.49
CA GLY A 93 13.14 -5.36 14.54
C GLY A 93 12.79 -4.17 13.65
N LEU A 94 11.50 -3.83 13.56
CA LEU A 94 10.98 -2.74 12.73
C LEU A 94 10.55 -1.56 13.60
N GLN A 95 10.70 -0.36 13.05
CA GLN A 95 10.14 0.87 13.59
C GLN A 95 8.76 1.15 12.97
N TYR A 96 7.92 1.89 13.70
CA TYR A 96 6.65 2.39 13.15
C TYR A 96 6.88 3.15 11.83
N GLY A 97 6.14 2.76 10.80
CA GLY A 97 6.25 3.29 9.44
C GLY A 97 7.02 2.38 8.46
N GLU A 98 7.88 1.47 8.94
CA GLU A 98 8.62 0.53 8.10
C GLU A 98 7.75 -0.65 7.62
N GLU A 99 6.64 -0.91 8.31
CA GLU A 99 5.67 -1.98 7.99
C GLU A 99 4.80 -1.68 6.75
N GLN A 100 4.79 -0.46 6.24
CA GLN A 100 3.90 -0.05 5.12
C GLN A 100 4.00 -0.95 3.89
N ARG A 101 5.19 -1.50 3.62
CA ARG A 101 5.36 -2.45 2.50
C ARG A 101 4.60 -3.77 2.69
N ALA A 102 4.30 -4.15 3.94
CA ALA A 102 3.49 -5.34 4.22
C ALA A 102 2.02 -5.14 3.84
N VAL A 103 1.48 -3.94 4.02
CA VAL A 103 0.07 -3.61 3.78
C VAL A 103 -0.38 -3.95 2.35
N GLY A 104 0.40 -3.54 1.34
CA GLY A 104 0.09 -3.78 -0.06
C GLY A 104 0.18 -5.26 -0.47
N ASN A 105 0.96 -6.08 0.25
CA ASN A 105 1.11 -7.49 -0.07
C ASN A 105 -0.12 -8.33 0.29
N ILE A 106 -0.92 -7.93 1.28
CA ILE A 106 -2.18 -8.59 1.65
C ILE A 106 -3.13 -8.63 0.46
N GLY A 107 -3.22 -7.54 -0.31
CA GLY A 107 -4.06 -7.47 -1.51
C GLY A 107 -3.66 -8.43 -2.64
N LYS A 108 -2.49 -9.07 -2.60
CA LYS A 108 -2.08 -10.09 -3.59
C LYS A 108 -2.80 -11.43 -3.39
N LEU A 109 -3.43 -11.65 -2.24
CA LEU A 109 -4.27 -12.83 -2.02
C LEU A 109 -5.53 -12.72 -2.89
N ALA A 110 -5.80 -13.75 -3.70
CA ALA A 110 -6.94 -13.75 -4.63
C ALA A 110 -8.29 -13.69 -3.91
N SER A 111 -8.35 -14.25 -2.70
CA SER A 111 -9.54 -14.28 -1.84
C SER A 111 -9.89 -12.93 -1.21
N ILE A 112 -8.99 -11.93 -1.27
CA ILE A 112 -9.22 -10.61 -0.69
C ILE A 112 -9.62 -9.64 -1.80
N ASP A 113 -10.70 -8.90 -1.58
CA ASP A 113 -11.21 -7.85 -2.45
C ASP A 113 -10.97 -6.45 -1.85
N ARG A 114 -11.06 -6.35 -0.53
CA ARG A 114 -10.78 -5.15 0.26
C ARG A 114 -10.14 -5.52 1.60
N TRP A 115 -9.33 -4.64 2.13
CA TRP A 115 -8.68 -4.94 3.43
C TRP A 115 -8.35 -3.69 4.22
N VAL A 116 -8.19 -3.89 5.52
CA VAL A 116 -7.70 -2.89 6.46
C VAL A 116 -6.50 -3.43 7.23
N VAL A 117 -5.52 -2.57 7.42
CA VAL A 117 -4.41 -2.83 8.36
C VAL A 117 -4.42 -1.74 9.43
N PHE A 118 -4.42 -2.17 10.67
CA PHE A 118 -4.27 -1.31 11.83
C PHE A 118 -2.85 -1.43 12.34
N THR A 119 -2.11 -0.32 12.41
CA THR A 119 -0.78 -0.30 13.01
C THR A 119 -0.83 0.49 14.31
N GLU A 120 -0.55 -0.18 15.41
CA GLU A 120 -0.50 0.45 16.75
C GLU A 120 0.58 1.51 16.81
N ARG A 121 0.23 2.69 17.31
CA ARG A 121 1.11 3.83 17.52
C ARG A 121 1.60 3.89 18.95
N GLN A 122 2.66 4.65 19.21
CA GLN A 122 3.21 4.85 20.55
C GLN A 122 2.26 5.55 21.54
N ASP A 123 1.27 6.31 21.00
CA ASP A 123 0.25 6.99 21.79
C ASP A 123 -0.98 6.12 22.10
N GLY A 124 -0.93 4.82 21.77
CA GLY A 124 -2.00 3.86 22.00
C GLY A 124 -3.12 3.89 20.96
N LYS A 125 -3.06 4.80 19.99
CA LYS A 125 -3.98 4.83 18.84
C LYS A 125 -3.50 3.92 17.73
N TYR A 126 -4.34 3.75 16.70
CA TYR A 126 -4.02 2.93 15.54
C TYR A 126 -4.06 3.78 14.25
N ARG A 127 -2.99 3.68 13.45
CA ARG A 127 -3.06 4.11 12.08
C ARG A 127 -3.87 3.08 11.31
N VAL A 128 -4.87 3.54 10.57
CA VAL A 128 -5.77 2.72 9.77
C VAL A 128 -5.44 2.90 8.30
N GLU A 129 -5.11 1.83 7.61
CA GLU A 129 -4.84 1.82 6.18
C GLU A 129 -5.85 0.93 5.48
N LEU A 130 -6.76 1.54 4.73
CA LEU A 130 -7.82 0.89 3.98
C LEU A 130 -7.42 0.77 2.51
N ARG A 131 -7.63 -0.39 1.93
CA ARG A 131 -7.36 -0.67 0.52
C ARG A 131 -8.49 -1.48 -0.09
N GLY A 132 -8.77 -1.26 -1.38
CA GLY A 132 -9.69 -2.06 -2.19
C GLY A 132 -9.07 -2.39 -3.54
N LYS A 133 -9.48 -3.50 -4.15
CA LYS A 133 -9.14 -3.84 -5.54
C LYS A 133 -10.13 -3.20 -6.51
N THR A 134 -11.40 -3.41 -6.26
CA THR A 134 -12.51 -2.94 -7.11
C THR A 134 -13.59 -2.22 -6.31
N LYS A 135 -13.67 -2.49 -5.00
CA LYS A 135 -14.63 -1.86 -4.09
C LYS A 135 -14.04 -0.60 -3.49
N GLU A 136 -14.80 0.49 -3.55
CA GLU A 136 -14.43 1.76 -2.92
C GLU A 136 -14.52 1.65 -1.40
N ILE A 137 -13.48 2.15 -0.72
CA ILE A 137 -13.36 2.11 0.75
C ILE A 137 -13.21 3.51 1.38
N ASN A 138 -13.15 4.56 0.57
CA ASN A 138 -12.96 5.92 1.07
C ASN A 138 -14.13 6.43 1.91
N THR A 139 -15.35 5.99 1.62
CA THR A 139 -16.54 6.34 2.42
C THR A 139 -16.44 5.79 3.83
N LEU A 140 -15.90 4.59 4.01
CA LEU A 140 -15.59 4.03 5.32
C LEU A 140 -14.56 4.89 6.06
N ALA A 141 -13.45 5.25 5.39
CA ALA A 141 -12.43 6.11 6.00
C ALA A 141 -13.03 7.48 6.46
N VAL A 142 -13.89 8.10 5.64
CA VAL A 142 -14.53 9.38 5.97
C VAL A 142 -15.43 9.26 7.20
N ARG A 143 -16.20 8.16 7.35
CA ARG A 143 -17.05 7.94 8.54
C ARG A 143 -16.23 7.90 9.84
N HIS A 144 -14.96 7.46 9.75
CA HIS A 144 -14.01 7.40 10.85
C HIS A 144 -12.98 8.54 10.85
N GLY A 145 -13.39 9.73 10.37
CA GLY A 145 -12.59 10.96 10.45
C GLY A 145 -11.36 10.99 9.53
N GLY A 146 -11.26 10.06 8.60
CA GLY A 146 -10.17 9.95 7.65
C GLY A 146 -10.53 10.39 6.24
N GLY A 147 -9.86 9.83 5.23
CA GLY A 147 -10.09 10.13 3.82
C GLY A 147 -9.04 9.51 2.91
N GLY A 148 -9.09 9.86 1.63
CA GLY A 148 -8.16 9.39 0.61
C GLY A 148 -8.84 9.11 -0.73
N HIS A 149 -8.18 8.28 -1.53
CA HIS A 149 -8.70 7.85 -2.82
C HIS A 149 -9.74 6.73 -2.69
N PRO A 150 -10.59 6.50 -3.68
CA PRO A 150 -11.62 5.44 -3.62
C PRO A 150 -11.08 4.07 -3.20
N LEU A 151 -9.91 3.67 -3.71
CA LEU A 151 -9.30 2.35 -3.45
C LEU A 151 -8.13 2.38 -2.45
N ALA A 152 -7.75 3.56 -1.93
CA ALA A 152 -6.65 3.71 -0.98
C ALA A 152 -6.91 4.89 -0.05
N SER A 153 -7.31 4.61 1.18
CA SER A 153 -7.67 5.62 2.17
C SER A 153 -7.06 5.29 3.53
N GLY A 154 -7.06 6.27 4.41
CA GLY A 154 -6.55 6.12 5.76
C GLY A 154 -7.39 6.88 6.78
N ALA A 155 -7.30 6.45 8.02
CA ALA A 155 -7.91 7.08 9.19
C ALA A 155 -7.00 6.88 10.42
N VAL A 156 -7.47 7.33 11.56
CA VAL A 156 -6.87 7.00 12.86
C VAL A 156 -7.99 6.45 13.74
N ALA A 157 -7.81 5.26 14.29
CA ALA A 157 -8.69 4.73 15.32
C ALA A 157 -8.13 5.09 16.70
N ASP A 158 -8.97 5.65 17.56
CA ASP A 158 -8.55 6.15 18.88
C ASP A 158 -8.32 5.01 19.88
N ASP A 159 -9.01 3.88 19.70
CA ASP A 159 -8.95 2.73 20.59
C ASP A 159 -9.34 1.41 19.89
N GLU A 160 -9.32 0.31 20.62
CA GLU A 160 -9.71 -1.01 20.13
C GLU A 160 -11.22 -1.10 19.78
N ALA A 161 -12.08 -0.32 20.40
CA ALA A 161 -13.51 -0.32 20.09
C ALA A 161 -13.75 0.26 18.68
N GLU A 162 -13.01 1.30 18.31
CA GLU A 162 -13.08 1.86 16.97
C GLU A 162 -12.43 0.92 15.92
N VAL A 163 -11.33 0.22 16.26
CA VAL A 163 -10.76 -0.84 15.43
C VAL A 163 -11.82 -1.88 15.09
N GLN A 164 -12.53 -2.41 16.09
CA GLN A 164 -13.59 -3.41 15.90
C GLN A 164 -14.78 -2.87 15.09
N ALA A 165 -15.13 -1.58 15.26
CA ALA A 165 -16.18 -0.94 14.48
C ALA A 165 -15.83 -0.89 12.99
N ILE A 166 -14.60 -0.46 12.66
CA ILE A 166 -14.09 -0.41 11.28
C ILE A 166 -14.04 -1.80 10.66
N GLU A 167 -13.55 -2.82 11.39
CA GLU A 167 -13.50 -4.20 10.92
C GLU A 167 -14.91 -4.73 10.58
N LYS A 168 -15.86 -4.51 11.48
CA LYS A 168 -17.25 -4.94 11.30
C LYS A 168 -17.91 -4.25 10.11
N GLU A 169 -17.70 -2.94 9.94
CA GLU A 169 -18.23 -2.20 8.79
C GLU A 169 -17.62 -2.70 7.49
N LEU A 170 -16.29 -2.88 7.43
CA LEU A 170 -15.60 -3.41 6.26
C LEU A 170 -16.10 -4.81 5.88
N ALA A 171 -16.39 -5.65 6.85
CA ALA A 171 -16.91 -7.00 6.64
C ALA A 171 -18.36 -7.01 6.15
N SER A 172 -19.12 -5.93 6.39
CA SER A 172 -20.54 -5.83 6.03
C SER A 172 -20.77 -5.27 4.62
N ASP A 173 -19.79 -4.54 4.07
CA ASP A 173 -19.82 -3.96 2.71
C ASP A 173 -19.47 -5.03 1.65
#